data_39290b5ef8708a3d40796a739b4f288f
#
_entry.id   39290b5ef8708a3d40796a739b4f288f
#
_cell.length_a   1.000
_cell.length_b   1.000
_cell.length_c   1.000
_cell.angle_alpha   90.00
_cell.angle_beta   90.00
_cell.angle_gamma   90.00
#
_symmetry.space_group_name_H-M   'P 1'
#
loop_
_entity.id
_entity.type
_entity.pdbx_description
1 polymer ?
#
loop_
_entity_poly.entity_id
_entity_poly.type
_entity_poly.pdbx_seq_one_letter_code
_entity_poly.pdbx_strand_id
1 'polypeptide(L)'
;MIKFLVNSLKPKKLVLGKEKRFLILSTTGLGDTLWSTPAIRALRECFPTNYISVLTSPIGKTCLQHNRRIDELFVIDNPVLSHLPSLYRKLIKKQITHVLNFHTSQRPILPLAAILGAEEIIGTHGINKGLDFLLSQSLDHDNMHEIQRRLDIVAQVGAHTLDSSMELFLSAEDERTAEQFLEELNIPSYLPLIAMHPGAKDGFKQWPASHFVELGNLLVRNLGCRLIVTGTPSEEELVGSIVAKIEGAAAATRLSLLAIAALIKRMGLMISNDTGPMHLAFAVKTATIGLFAPTNPHLCGPYFVENALSIAKKTTCSPCLRKKCQEPFCLLQIGVQEVYDSVLRFFYRRELQNFPLQKNR
;
A
#
# COMPACT_ATOMS: atom_id res chain seq x y z
N MET A 1 -16.31 -6.10 30.59
CA MET A 1 -17.08 -7.13 29.86
C MET A 1 -16.24 -7.89 28.84
N ILE A 2 -15.64 -7.25 27.81
CA ILE A 2 -14.83 -7.94 26.76
C ILE A 2 -13.67 -8.74 27.39
N LYS A 3 -12.90 -8.17 28.33
CA LYS A 3 -11.78 -8.85 28.99
C LYS A 3 -12.23 -10.12 29.73
N PHE A 4 -13.35 -10.08 30.40
CA PHE A 4 -13.93 -11.23 31.10
C PHE A 4 -14.37 -12.32 30.12
N LEU A 5 -15.11 -11.94 29.05
CA LEU A 5 -15.54 -12.88 28.01
C LEU A 5 -14.34 -13.54 27.29
N VAL A 6 -13.31 -12.78 26.94
CA VAL A 6 -12.10 -13.33 26.32
C VAL A 6 -11.40 -14.32 27.24
N ASN A 7 -11.25 -14.02 28.54
CA ASN A 7 -10.62 -14.94 29.49
C ASN A 7 -11.44 -16.21 29.72
N SER A 8 -12.77 -16.12 29.69
CA SER A 8 -13.66 -17.27 29.83
C SER A 8 -13.69 -18.19 28.60
N LEU A 9 -13.40 -17.64 27.42
CA LEU A 9 -13.42 -18.35 26.15
C LEU A 9 -12.04 -18.84 25.68
N LYS A 10 -10.95 -18.40 26.34
CA LYS A 10 -9.60 -18.88 26.00
C LYS A 10 -9.54 -20.42 26.21
N PRO A 11 -9.15 -21.17 25.18
CA PRO A 11 -8.83 -22.58 25.38
C PRO A 11 -7.65 -22.67 26.36
N LYS A 12 -7.55 -23.81 27.07
CA LYS A 12 -6.34 -24.10 27.88
C LYS A 12 -5.12 -23.93 26.97
N LYS A 13 -4.09 -23.20 27.47
CA LYS A 13 -2.84 -22.99 26.70
C LYS A 13 -2.43 -24.35 26.12
N LEU A 14 -2.41 -24.43 24.81
CA LEU A 14 -1.79 -25.55 24.12
C LEU A 14 -0.29 -25.47 24.46
N VAL A 15 0.18 -26.43 25.28
CA VAL A 15 1.60 -26.67 25.39
C VAL A 15 2.01 -27.33 24.08
N LEU A 16 2.21 -26.53 23.07
CA LEU A 16 2.66 -26.97 21.77
C LEU A 16 4.18 -27.01 21.78
N GLY A 17 4.71 -28.05 21.16
CA GLY A 17 6.12 -28.17 20.90
C GLY A 17 6.67 -26.95 20.15
N LYS A 18 7.98 -26.85 20.07
CA LYS A 18 8.85 -25.75 19.65
C LYS A 18 8.53 -25.02 18.32
N GLU A 19 7.49 -25.34 17.56
CA GLU A 19 7.21 -24.77 16.25
C GLU A 19 6.28 -23.56 16.36
N LYS A 20 6.76 -22.37 15.94
CA LYS A 20 5.95 -21.16 15.89
C LYS A 20 4.98 -21.23 14.71
N ARG A 21 3.71 -20.85 14.94
CA ARG A 21 2.65 -20.75 13.94
C ARG A 21 2.05 -19.35 14.00
N PHE A 22 2.23 -18.60 12.91
CA PHE A 22 1.94 -17.17 12.87
C PHE A 22 0.58 -16.87 12.26
N LEU A 23 -0.15 -15.93 12.87
CA LEU A 23 -1.29 -15.26 12.29
C LEU A 23 -1.05 -13.74 12.27
N ILE A 24 -0.93 -13.19 11.09
CA ILE A 24 -0.83 -11.75 10.89
C ILE A 24 -2.24 -11.17 10.73
N LEU A 25 -2.55 -10.10 11.46
CA LEU A 25 -3.79 -9.34 11.31
C LEU A 25 -3.50 -8.07 10.52
N SER A 26 -4.01 -8.01 9.27
CA SER A 26 -3.89 -6.86 8.36
C SER A 26 -5.18 -6.69 7.57
N THR A 27 -6.21 -6.10 8.20
CA THR A 27 -7.59 -6.05 7.67
C THR A 27 -8.02 -4.68 7.17
N THR A 28 -7.07 -3.83 6.81
CA THR A 28 -7.28 -2.45 6.36
C THR A 28 -7.19 -2.30 4.85
N GLY A 29 -6.71 -1.16 4.37
CA GLY A 29 -6.69 -0.81 2.95
C GLY A 29 -5.52 -1.38 2.16
N LEU A 30 -5.44 -0.96 0.90
CA LEU A 30 -4.42 -1.36 -0.06
C LEU A 30 -3.01 -1.00 0.42
N GLY A 31 -2.77 0.27 0.81
CA GLY A 31 -1.48 0.74 1.28
C GLY A 31 -1.01 -0.03 2.53
N ASP A 32 -1.89 -0.19 3.52
CA ASP A 32 -1.60 -0.95 4.74
C ASP A 32 -1.18 -2.39 4.45
N THR A 33 -1.83 -3.02 3.48
CA THR A 33 -1.49 -4.39 3.06
C THR A 33 -0.10 -4.45 2.44
N LEU A 34 0.23 -3.50 1.55
CA LEU A 34 1.54 -3.43 0.90
C LEU A 34 2.66 -3.11 1.91
N TRP A 35 2.41 -2.21 2.88
CA TRP A 35 3.36 -1.95 3.98
C TRP A 35 3.64 -3.18 4.85
N SER A 36 2.77 -4.19 4.81
CA SER A 36 2.96 -5.43 5.56
C SER A 36 3.93 -6.40 4.87
N THR A 37 4.18 -6.24 3.56
CA THR A 37 4.94 -7.22 2.77
C THR A 37 6.41 -7.36 3.17
N PRO A 38 7.15 -6.30 3.58
CA PRO A 38 8.52 -6.44 4.09
C PRO A 38 8.57 -7.29 5.38
N ALA A 39 7.61 -7.08 6.28
CA ALA A 39 7.53 -7.85 7.53
C ALA A 39 7.15 -9.33 7.28
N ILE A 40 6.26 -9.60 6.32
CA ILE A 40 5.92 -10.96 5.89
C ILE A 40 7.16 -11.65 5.28
N ARG A 41 7.94 -10.92 4.47
CA ARG A 41 9.21 -11.42 3.93
C ARG A 41 10.20 -11.77 5.04
N ALA A 42 10.43 -10.85 5.97
CA ALA A 42 11.32 -11.05 7.11
C ALA A 42 10.94 -12.31 7.92
N LEU A 43 9.64 -12.51 8.18
CA LEU A 43 9.13 -13.71 8.84
C LEU A 43 9.47 -14.98 8.06
N ARG A 44 9.21 -15.03 6.76
CA ARG A 44 9.46 -16.22 5.94
C ARG A 44 10.94 -16.53 5.84
N GLU A 45 11.80 -15.51 5.72
CA GLU A 45 13.25 -15.68 5.64
C GLU A 45 13.83 -16.22 6.96
N CYS A 46 13.34 -15.73 8.11
CA CYS A 46 13.77 -16.20 9.42
C CYS A 46 13.11 -17.53 9.85
N PHE A 47 11.93 -17.83 9.33
CA PHE A 47 11.14 -19.02 9.64
C PHE A 47 10.70 -19.75 8.36
N PRO A 48 11.63 -20.39 7.63
CA PRO A 48 11.37 -20.91 6.27
C PRO A 48 10.28 -21.98 6.21
N THR A 49 10.15 -22.82 7.26
CA THR A 49 9.24 -23.97 7.33
C THR A 49 8.01 -23.73 8.19
N ASN A 50 8.00 -22.62 8.98
CA ASN A 50 6.92 -22.34 9.89
C ASN A 50 5.64 -21.89 9.15
N TYR A 51 4.50 -22.22 9.73
CA TYR A 51 3.22 -21.83 9.18
C TYR A 51 2.99 -20.32 9.36
N ILE A 52 2.77 -19.60 8.26
CA ILE A 52 2.48 -18.17 8.23
C ILE A 52 1.13 -17.96 7.55
N SER A 53 0.16 -17.44 8.29
CA SER A 53 -1.14 -17.08 7.75
C SER A 53 -1.44 -15.59 7.94
N VAL A 54 -2.30 -15.05 7.07
CA VAL A 54 -2.72 -13.66 7.13
C VAL A 54 -4.24 -13.58 7.14
N LEU A 55 -4.80 -12.90 8.12
CA LEU A 55 -6.20 -12.47 8.12
C LEU A 55 -6.26 -11.06 7.53
N THR A 56 -6.95 -10.92 6.40
CA THR A 56 -6.95 -9.69 5.62
C THR A 56 -8.35 -9.31 5.12
N SER A 57 -8.47 -8.12 4.52
CA SER A 57 -9.67 -7.65 3.82
C SER A 57 -9.73 -8.21 2.38
N PRO A 58 -10.86 -8.07 1.64
CA PRO A 58 -10.95 -8.48 0.25
C PRO A 58 -9.87 -7.84 -0.65
N ILE A 59 -9.59 -6.55 -0.46
CA ILE A 59 -8.52 -5.86 -1.20
C ILE A 59 -7.14 -6.42 -0.84
N GLY A 60 -6.92 -6.73 0.44
CA GLY A 60 -5.69 -7.35 0.90
C GLY A 60 -5.50 -8.77 0.34
N LYS A 61 -6.59 -9.55 0.21
CA LYS A 61 -6.54 -10.86 -0.48
C LYS A 61 -6.02 -10.68 -1.91
N THR A 62 -6.59 -9.73 -2.67
CA THR A 62 -6.13 -9.46 -4.04
C THR A 62 -4.64 -9.15 -4.09
N CYS A 63 -4.12 -8.33 -3.17
CA CYS A 63 -2.69 -7.99 -3.12
C CYS A 63 -1.79 -9.17 -2.75
N LEU A 64 -2.27 -10.08 -1.91
CA LEU A 64 -1.44 -11.14 -1.31
C LEU A 64 -1.65 -12.52 -1.94
N GLN A 65 -2.62 -12.69 -2.84
CA GLN A 65 -3.02 -14.02 -3.37
C GLN A 65 -1.89 -14.78 -4.08
N HIS A 66 -0.91 -14.09 -4.64
CA HIS A 66 0.26 -14.69 -5.31
C HIS A 66 1.52 -14.66 -4.46
N ASN A 67 1.44 -14.22 -3.19
CA ASN A 67 2.59 -14.14 -2.31
C ASN A 67 2.96 -15.50 -1.75
N ARG A 68 4.02 -16.11 -2.30
CA ARG A 68 4.52 -17.44 -1.94
C ARG A 68 5.12 -17.53 -0.53
N ARG A 69 5.23 -16.40 0.18
CA ARG A 69 5.74 -16.35 1.56
C ARG A 69 4.65 -16.65 2.58
N ILE A 70 3.38 -16.72 2.14
CA ILE A 70 2.18 -16.94 2.94
C ILE A 70 1.63 -18.33 2.63
N ASP A 71 1.36 -19.13 3.66
CA ASP A 71 0.80 -20.47 3.48
C ASP A 71 -0.73 -20.43 3.32
N GLU A 72 -1.41 -19.49 4.01
CA GLU A 72 -2.87 -19.40 3.93
C GLU A 72 -3.37 -17.97 4.15
N LEU A 73 -4.37 -17.58 3.35
CA LEU A 73 -5.07 -16.32 3.48
C LEU A 73 -6.47 -16.53 4.02
N PHE A 74 -6.81 -15.87 5.12
CA PHE A 74 -8.16 -15.74 5.63
C PHE A 74 -8.70 -14.37 5.29
N VAL A 75 -9.95 -14.31 4.83
CA VAL A 75 -10.58 -13.06 4.43
C VAL A 75 -11.74 -12.76 5.37
N ILE A 76 -11.79 -11.51 5.81
CA ILE A 76 -12.92 -10.96 6.55
C ILE A 76 -13.52 -9.81 5.77
N ASP A 77 -14.81 -9.92 5.47
CA ASP A 77 -15.58 -8.90 4.77
C ASP A 77 -16.72 -8.38 5.65
N ASN A 78 -17.43 -7.38 5.18
CA ASN A 78 -18.62 -6.85 5.86
C ASN A 78 -19.88 -7.62 5.44
N PRO A 79 -20.81 -7.86 6.35
CA PRO A 79 -20.76 -7.52 7.79
C PRO A 79 -19.88 -8.48 8.60
N VAL A 80 -18.90 -7.94 9.33
CA VAL A 80 -17.87 -8.72 10.05
C VAL A 80 -18.46 -9.74 11.02
N LEU A 81 -19.49 -9.38 11.77
CA LEU A 81 -20.05 -10.23 12.83
C LEU A 81 -20.59 -11.57 12.31
N SER A 82 -21.17 -11.59 11.12
CA SER A 82 -21.69 -12.83 10.50
C SER A 82 -20.60 -13.81 10.11
N HIS A 83 -19.39 -13.34 9.85
CA HIS A 83 -18.25 -14.17 9.46
C HIS A 83 -17.44 -14.72 10.64
N LEU A 84 -17.54 -14.11 11.83
CA LEU A 84 -16.72 -14.48 12.99
C LEU A 84 -16.83 -15.96 13.40
N PRO A 85 -18.03 -16.60 13.48
CA PRO A 85 -18.12 -18.01 13.90
C PRO A 85 -17.43 -18.95 12.91
N SER A 86 -17.60 -18.72 11.61
CA SER A 86 -16.95 -19.51 10.56
C SER A 86 -15.43 -19.33 10.60
N LEU A 87 -14.98 -18.08 10.73
CA LEU A 87 -13.58 -17.72 10.80
C LEU A 87 -12.90 -18.32 12.04
N TYR A 88 -13.55 -18.23 13.20
CA TYR A 88 -13.05 -18.86 14.43
C TYR A 88 -12.86 -20.37 14.26
N ARG A 89 -13.87 -21.08 13.70
CA ARG A 89 -13.78 -22.53 13.45
C ARG A 89 -12.63 -22.92 12.52
N LYS A 90 -12.30 -22.06 11.57
CA LYS A 90 -11.17 -22.27 10.66
C LYS A 90 -9.83 -22.01 11.38
N LEU A 91 -9.71 -20.89 12.08
CA LEU A 91 -8.49 -20.46 12.73
C LEU A 91 -8.08 -21.34 13.91
N ILE A 92 -9.03 -21.81 14.75
CA ILE A 92 -8.72 -22.64 15.92
C ILE A 92 -8.06 -23.96 15.53
N LYS A 93 -8.40 -24.51 14.35
CA LYS A 93 -7.79 -25.73 13.82
C LYS A 93 -6.34 -25.54 13.38
N LYS A 94 -5.90 -24.28 13.19
CA LYS A 94 -4.54 -23.97 12.73
C LYS A 94 -3.54 -23.90 13.90
N GLN A 95 -4.01 -23.97 15.14
CA GLN A 95 -3.16 -23.99 16.34
C GLN A 95 -2.15 -22.82 16.35
N ILE A 96 -2.66 -21.60 16.15
CA ILE A 96 -1.85 -20.38 16.11
C ILE A 96 -1.18 -20.18 17.46
N THR A 97 0.15 -19.99 17.46
CA THR A 97 0.94 -19.73 18.66
C THR A 97 1.26 -18.23 18.80
N HIS A 98 1.42 -17.52 17.70
CA HIS A 98 1.79 -16.10 17.69
C HIS A 98 0.85 -15.31 16.80
N VAL A 99 0.24 -14.27 17.35
CA VAL A 99 -0.58 -13.30 16.61
C VAL A 99 0.20 -12.00 16.47
N LEU A 100 0.40 -11.55 15.25
CA LEU A 100 1.10 -10.31 14.93
C LEU A 100 0.09 -9.30 14.41
N ASN A 101 -0.32 -8.36 15.26
CA ASN A 101 -1.33 -7.38 14.94
C ASN A 101 -0.71 -6.16 14.25
N PHE A 102 -0.69 -6.18 12.92
CA PHE A 102 -0.17 -5.06 12.15
C PHE A 102 -1.15 -3.89 12.12
N HIS A 103 -2.38 -4.13 11.73
CA HIS A 103 -3.47 -3.16 11.83
C HIS A 103 -4.83 -3.80 11.54
N THR A 104 -5.83 -3.47 12.36
CA THR A 104 -7.21 -3.91 12.15
C THR A 104 -8.18 -2.74 12.09
N SER A 105 -8.99 -2.69 11.04
CA SER A 105 -10.04 -1.66 10.91
C SER A 105 -11.31 -2.02 11.70
N GLN A 106 -11.54 -3.32 11.95
CA GLN A 106 -12.74 -3.83 12.61
C GLN A 106 -12.45 -4.22 14.05
N ARG A 107 -13.21 -3.63 14.98
CA ARG A 107 -13.03 -3.84 16.43
C ARG A 107 -13.09 -5.32 16.88
N PRO A 108 -13.93 -6.22 16.27
CA PRO A 108 -14.02 -7.61 16.72
C PRO A 108 -12.82 -8.51 16.40
N ILE A 109 -11.91 -8.07 15.52
CA ILE A 109 -10.82 -8.93 15.02
C ILE A 109 -9.79 -9.26 16.10
N LEU A 110 -9.35 -8.27 16.87
CA LEU A 110 -8.38 -8.52 17.95
C LEU A 110 -8.97 -9.38 19.08
N PRO A 111 -10.21 -9.20 19.55
CA PRO A 111 -10.89 -10.15 20.45
C PRO A 111 -10.99 -11.56 19.87
N LEU A 112 -11.32 -11.73 18.59
CA LEU A 112 -11.35 -13.02 17.92
C LEU A 112 -9.97 -13.71 18.01
N ALA A 113 -8.90 -12.99 17.68
CA ALA A 113 -7.55 -13.51 17.77
C ALA A 113 -7.16 -13.87 19.22
N ALA A 114 -7.60 -13.09 20.20
CA ALA A 114 -7.30 -13.35 21.62
C ALA A 114 -7.93 -14.63 22.15
N ILE A 115 -9.05 -15.10 21.60
CA ILE A 115 -9.68 -16.36 22.00
C ILE A 115 -9.14 -17.58 21.27
N LEU A 116 -8.19 -17.45 20.35
CA LEU A 116 -7.54 -18.59 19.70
C LEU A 116 -6.55 -19.32 20.62
N GLY A 117 -6.20 -18.73 21.77
CA GLY A 117 -5.28 -19.33 22.73
C GLY A 117 -3.81 -19.17 22.38
N ALA A 118 -3.47 -18.23 21.50
CA ALA A 118 -2.09 -17.90 21.17
C ALA A 118 -1.27 -17.59 22.43
N GLU A 119 -0.01 -17.97 22.42
CA GLU A 119 0.95 -17.70 23.50
C GLU A 119 1.27 -16.20 23.57
N GLU A 120 1.43 -15.60 22.39
CA GLU A 120 1.76 -14.20 22.23
C GLU A 120 0.82 -13.49 21.26
N ILE A 121 0.45 -12.26 21.61
CA ILE A 121 -0.27 -11.31 20.76
C ILE A 121 0.52 -10.02 20.80
N ILE A 122 1.24 -9.73 19.72
CA ILE A 122 2.15 -8.60 19.63
C ILE A 122 1.53 -7.54 18.72
N GLY A 123 1.56 -6.30 19.13
CA GLY A 123 1.00 -5.19 18.34
C GLY A 123 1.47 -3.83 18.81
N THR A 124 0.92 -2.79 18.23
CA THR A 124 1.26 -1.41 18.54
C THR A 124 0.31 -0.82 19.57
N HIS A 125 0.84 -0.10 20.55
CA HIS A 125 0.05 0.60 21.57
C HIS A 125 -0.78 1.73 20.97
N GLY A 126 -1.96 1.98 21.51
CA GLY A 126 -2.81 3.15 21.22
C GLY A 126 -3.65 3.07 19.94
N ILE A 127 -3.40 2.12 19.04
CA ILE A 127 -4.15 2.03 17.75
C ILE A 127 -5.26 0.98 17.74
N ASN A 128 -5.45 0.24 18.83
CA ASN A 128 -6.36 -0.92 18.88
C ASN A 128 -7.76 -0.58 19.42
N LYS A 129 -8.19 0.68 19.29
CA LYS A 129 -9.55 1.13 19.68
C LYS A 129 -9.91 0.80 21.14
N GLY A 130 -8.94 0.98 22.07
CA GLY A 130 -9.08 0.69 23.50
C GLY A 130 -8.99 -0.80 23.83
N LEU A 131 -8.42 -1.62 22.96
CA LEU A 131 -8.27 -3.07 23.15
C LEU A 131 -6.80 -3.48 23.39
N ASP A 132 -5.91 -2.54 23.70
CA ASP A 132 -4.48 -2.79 23.94
C ASP A 132 -4.24 -3.81 25.06
N PHE A 133 -5.18 -3.92 26.03
CA PHE A 133 -5.12 -4.92 27.10
C PHE A 133 -5.21 -6.38 26.63
N LEU A 134 -5.52 -6.62 25.33
CA LEU A 134 -5.50 -7.94 24.72
C LEU A 134 -4.12 -8.32 24.16
N LEU A 135 -3.24 -7.35 24.00
CA LEU A 135 -1.86 -7.61 23.61
C LEU A 135 -1.08 -8.21 24.79
N SER A 136 -0.27 -9.23 24.53
CA SER A 136 0.73 -9.72 25.49
C SER A 136 1.97 -8.84 25.48
N GLN A 137 2.28 -8.25 24.33
CA GLN A 137 3.35 -7.28 24.13
C GLN A 137 2.88 -6.15 23.24
N SER A 138 3.06 -4.91 23.70
CA SER A 138 2.73 -3.70 22.94
C SER A 138 3.97 -2.85 22.74
N LEU A 139 4.10 -2.31 21.53
CA LEU A 139 5.21 -1.46 21.12
C LEU A 139 4.72 -0.02 20.93
N ASP A 140 5.52 0.93 21.37
CA ASP A 140 5.30 2.34 21.07
C ASP A 140 5.69 2.63 19.61
N HIS A 141 5.04 3.64 18.98
CA HIS A 141 5.25 3.93 17.57
C HIS A 141 5.30 5.42 17.23
N ASP A 142 5.67 6.25 18.16
CA ASP A 142 5.67 7.70 17.97
C ASP A 142 6.51 8.12 16.77
N ASN A 143 5.84 8.78 15.79
CA ASN A 143 6.43 9.28 14.55
C ASN A 143 7.20 8.26 13.69
N MET A 144 6.88 6.99 13.78
CA MET A 144 7.51 5.91 13.04
C MET A 144 6.79 5.65 11.72
N HIS A 145 7.54 5.33 10.66
CA HIS A 145 6.96 4.93 9.39
C HIS A 145 6.18 3.60 9.50
N GLU A 146 5.07 3.48 8.80
CA GLU A 146 4.18 2.32 8.87
C GLU A 146 4.87 0.99 8.51
N ILE A 147 5.85 0.98 7.61
CA ILE A 147 6.67 -0.21 7.32
C ILE A 147 7.52 -0.58 8.52
N GLN A 148 8.25 0.40 9.10
CA GLN A 148 9.12 0.15 10.25
C GLN A 148 8.33 -0.39 11.44
N ARG A 149 7.15 0.18 11.69
CA ARG A 149 6.25 -0.30 12.75
C ARG A 149 5.92 -1.79 12.64
N ARG A 150 5.72 -2.29 11.41
CA ARG A 150 5.46 -3.72 11.17
C ARG A 150 6.72 -4.57 11.29
N LEU A 151 7.85 -4.03 10.85
CA LEU A 151 9.15 -4.68 11.02
C LEU A 151 9.50 -4.82 12.51
N ASP A 152 9.22 -3.82 13.32
CA ASP A 152 9.46 -3.88 14.77
C ASP A 152 8.57 -4.92 15.47
N ILE A 153 7.33 -5.11 14.99
CA ILE A 153 6.45 -6.16 15.49
C ILE A 153 7.05 -7.56 15.21
N VAL A 154 7.53 -7.81 14.00
CA VAL A 154 8.10 -9.13 13.68
C VAL A 154 9.49 -9.33 14.29
N ALA A 155 10.21 -8.27 14.59
CA ALA A 155 11.48 -8.34 15.32
C ALA A 155 11.32 -8.92 16.73
N GLN A 156 10.14 -8.75 17.37
CA GLN A 156 9.87 -9.32 18.70
C GLN A 156 9.85 -10.86 18.69
N VAL A 157 9.59 -11.48 17.55
CA VAL A 157 9.66 -12.94 17.40
C VAL A 157 10.98 -13.42 16.81
N GLY A 158 11.94 -12.50 16.59
CA GLY A 158 13.28 -12.78 16.07
C GLY A 158 13.40 -12.65 14.55
N ALA A 159 12.40 -12.10 13.85
CA ALA A 159 12.47 -11.88 12.40
C ALA A 159 13.03 -10.50 12.08
N HIS A 160 14.15 -10.45 11.37
CA HIS A 160 14.83 -9.22 10.99
C HIS A 160 15.12 -9.22 9.49
N THR A 161 15.14 -8.04 8.88
CA THR A 161 15.56 -7.84 7.48
C THR A 161 16.23 -6.49 7.31
N LEU A 162 17.17 -6.40 6.37
CA LEU A 162 17.75 -5.14 5.91
C LEU A 162 16.99 -4.57 4.71
N ASP A 163 16.16 -5.39 4.05
CA ASP A 163 15.33 -4.96 2.93
C ASP A 163 13.92 -4.59 3.39
N SER A 164 13.65 -3.29 3.49
CA SER A 164 12.34 -2.72 3.83
C SER A 164 11.44 -2.47 2.61
N SER A 165 11.88 -2.87 1.40
CA SER A 165 11.11 -2.62 0.19
C SER A 165 9.81 -3.43 0.15
N MET A 166 8.72 -2.80 -0.28
CA MET A 166 7.46 -3.49 -0.55
C MET A 166 7.60 -4.44 -1.74
N GLU A 167 6.78 -5.49 -1.75
CA GLU A 167 6.71 -6.43 -2.86
C GLU A 167 5.26 -6.73 -3.24
N LEU A 168 5.04 -6.96 -4.54
CA LEU A 168 3.77 -7.39 -5.10
C LEU A 168 4.04 -8.44 -6.18
N PHE A 169 3.41 -9.61 -6.05
CA PHE A 169 3.55 -10.69 -7.01
C PHE A 169 2.43 -10.63 -8.04
N LEU A 170 2.81 -10.55 -9.30
CA LEU A 170 1.89 -10.49 -10.43
C LEU A 170 1.86 -11.85 -11.13
N SER A 171 0.70 -12.24 -11.63
CA SER A 171 0.54 -13.43 -12.46
C SER A 171 0.90 -13.12 -13.93
N ALA A 172 1.14 -14.17 -14.72
CA ALA A 172 1.31 -14.01 -16.17
C ALA A 172 0.06 -13.43 -16.86
N GLU A 173 -1.12 -13.65 -16.28
CA GLU A 173 -2.38 -13.07 -16.77
C GLU A 173 -2.43 -11.56 -16.54
N ASP A 174 -2.04 -11.10 -15.34
CA ASP A 174 -2.00 -9.66 -15.03
C ASP A 174 -1.03 -8.93 -15.97
N GLU A 175 0.14 -9.54 -16.23
CA GLU A 175 1.15 -8.99 -17.14
C GLU A 175 0.64 -8.94 -18.59
N ARG A 176 -0.02 -10.00 -19.07
CA ARG A 176 -0.61 -10.04 -20.43
C ARG A 176 -1.73 -9.01 -20.58
N THR A 177 -2.60 -8.88 -19.59
CA THR A 177 -3.69 -7.89 -19.62
C THR A 177 -3.14 -6.46 -19.74
N ALA A 178 -2.08 -6.14 -19.00
CA ALA A 178 -1.41 -4.84 -19.11
C ALA A 178 -0.75 -4.62 -20.47
N GLU A 179 -0.16 -5.67 -21.04
CA GLU A 179 0.48 -5.63 -22.36
C GLU A 179 -0.55 -5.40 -23.47
N GLN A 180 -1.63 -6.19 -23.48
CA GLN A 180 -2.75 -6.02 -24.42
C GLN A 180 -3.34 -4.62 -24.38
N PHE A 181 -3.53 -4.07 -23.18
CA PHE A 181 -3.99 -2.68 -23.02
C PHE A 181 -3.06 -1.68 -23.72
N LEU A 182 -1.73 -1.86 -23.60
CA LEU A 182 -0.76 -0.96 -24.25
C LEU A 182 -0.70 -1.19 -25.77
N GLU A 183 -0.84 -2.44 -26.24
CA GLU A 183 -0.88 -2.77 -27.67
C GLU A 183 -2.09 -2.15 -28.35
N GLU A 184 -3.28 -2.20 -27.73
CA GLU A 184 -4.51 -1.58 -28.23
C GLU A 184 -4.37 -0.05 -28.42
N LEU A 185 -3.52 0.60 -27.62
CA LEU A 185 -3.25 2.04 -27.74
C LEU A 185 -2.25 2.39 -28.88
N ASN A 186 -1.64 1.38 -29.52
CA ASN A 186 -0.67 1.54 -30.61
C ASN A 186 0.42 2.57 -30.27
N ILE A 187 0.97 2.53 -29.05
CA ILE A 187 1.97 3.48 -28.57
C ILE A 187 3.34 3.09 -29.14
N PRO A 188 4.04 4.00 -29.85
CA PRO A 188 5.39 3.76 -30.29
C PRO A 188 6.33 3.43 -29.10
N SER A 189 7.13 2.36 -29.22
CA SER A 189 7.97 1.84 -28.13
C SER A 189 9.06 2.81 -27.63
N TYR A 190 9.40 3.82 -28.45
CA TYR A 190 10.39 4.84 -28.08
C TYR A 190 9.82 5.97 -27.21
N LEU A 191 8.50 6.07 -27.09
CA LEU A 191 7.88 7.14 -26.29
C LEU A 191 7.95 6.81 -24.80
N PRO A 192 8.35 7.77 -23.95
CA PRO A 192 8.25 7.60 -22.51
C PRO A 192 6.79 7.42 -22.08
N LEU A 193 6.53 6.43 -21.22
CA LEU A 193 5.22 6.21 -20.63
C LEU A 193 5.19 6.81 -19.22
N ILE A 194 4.20 7.67 -18.95
CA ILE A 194 3.98 8.25 -17.63
C ILE A 194 2.55 7.95 -17.18
N ALA A 195 2.42 7.39 -15.97
CA ALA A 195 1.11 7.21 -15.35
C ALA A 195 0.76 8.40 -14.45
N MET A 196 -0.50 8.80 -14.44
CA MET A 196 -1.07 9.75 -13.48
C MET A 196 -2.27 9.13 -12.77
N HIS A 197 -2.35 9.28 -11.44
CA HIS A 197 -3.53 8.86 -10.68
C HIS A 197 -4.15 10.05 -9.94
N PRO A 198 -5.22 10.64 -10.49
CA PRO A 198 -5.87 11.83 -9.93
C PRO A 198 -6.86 11.50 -8.80
N GLY A 199 -7.27 10.23 -8.67
CA GLY A 199 -8.21 9.80 -7.68
C GLY A 199 -7.62 9.74 -6.26
N ALA A 200 -8.50 9.73 -5.28
CA ALA A 200 -8.24 9.33 -3.91
C ALA A 200 -9.58 9.04 -3.21
N LYS A 201 -9.57 8.10 -2.25
CA LYS A 201 -10.77 7.77 -1.46
C LYS A 201 -11.37 8.97 -0.75
N ASP A 202 -10.52 9.87 -0.24
CA ASP A 202 -10.92 11.07 0.47
C ASP A 202 -10.62 12.29 -0.43
N GLY A 203 -11.65 13.10 -0.76
CA GLY A 203 -11.53 14.25 -1.67
C GLY A 203 -10.50 15.30 -1.21
N PHE A 204 -10.29 15.42 0.11
CA PHE A 204 -9.27 16.32 0.65
C PHE A 204 -7.81 15.89 0.36
N LYS A 205 -7.61 14.73 -0.26
CA LYS A 205 -6.33 14.22 -0.74
C LYS A 205 -6.19 14.29 -2.27
N GLN A 206 -7.17 14.85 -2.97
CA GLN A 206 -7.13 14.96 -4.43
C GLN A 206 -6.53 16.30 -4.84
N TRP A 207 -5.41 16.25 -5.53
CA TRP A 207 -4.87 17.40 -6.25
C TRP A 207 -5.84 17.78 -7.37
N PRO A 208 -6.06 19.08 -7.65
CA PRO A 208 -7.10 19.49 -8.59
C PRO A 208 -6.99 18.83 -9.96
N ALA A 209 -8.10 18.40 -10.52
CA ALA A 209 -8.16 17.84 -11.88
C ALA A 209 -7.58 18.80 -12.94
N SER A 210 -7.82 20.10 -12.78
CA SER A 210 -7.24 21.16 -13.66
C SER A 210 -5.71 21.16 -13.63
N HIS A 211 -5.10 20.91 -12.47
CA HIS A 211 -3.65 20.84 -12.34
C HIS A 211 -3.07 19.58 -13.00
N PHE A 212 -3.79 18.42 -12.92
CA PHE A 212 -3.42 17.23 -13.69
C PHE A 212 -3.49 17.46 -15.20
N VAL A 213 -4.52 18.19 -15.67
CA VAL A 213 -4.66 18.57 -17.09
C VAL A 213 -3.51 19.47 -17.53
N GLU A 214 -3.21 20.52 -16.76
CA GLU A 214 -2.12 21.45 -17.07
C GLU A 214 -0.77 20.73 -17.08
N LEU A 215 -0.48 19.93 -16.05
CA LEU A 215 0.73 19.12 -15.98
C LEU A 215 0.83 18.16 -17.18
N GLY A 216 -0.26 17.45 -17.49
CA GLY A 216 -0.31 16.50 -18.59
C GLY A 216 0.02 17.16 -19.93
N ASN A 217 -0.56 18.32 -20.20
CA ASN A 217 -0.27 19.10 -21.42
C ASN A 217 1.19 19.56 -21.47
N LEU A 218 1.79 19.99 -20.35
CA LEU A 218 3.21 20.33 -20.29
C LEU A 218 4.10 19.11 -20.58
N LEU A 219 3.79 17.95 -19.99
CA LEU A 219 4.55 16.72 -20.19
C LEU A 219 4.49 16.25 -21.65
N VAL A 220 3.32 16.22 -22.26
CA VAL A 220 3.15 15.81 -23.67
C VAL A 220 3.89 16.74 -24.60
N ARG A 221 3.75 18.07 -24.45
CA ARG A 221 4.39 19.06 -25.34
C ARG A 221 5.91 19.06 -25.23
N ASN A 222 6.45 18.96 -24.02
CA ASN A 222 7.88 19.21 -23.78
C ASN A 222 8.71 17.93 -23.74
N LEU A 223 8.10 16.79 -23.36
CA LEU A 223 8.80 15.50 -23.26
C LEU A 223 8.38 14.50 -24.37
N GLY A 224 7.34 14.81 -25.14
CA GLY A 224 6.81 13.89 -26.16
C GLY A 224 6.36 12.53 -25.54
N CYS A 225 5.92 12.52 -24.28
CA CYS A 225 5.54 11.30 -23.60
C CYS A 225 4.08 10.90 -23.90
N ARG A 226 3.76 9.63 -23.66
CA ARG A 226 2.39 9.13 -23.62
C ARG A 226 1.90 9.06 -22.18
N LEU A 227 0.70 9.58 -21.94
CA LEU A 227 0.10 9.60 -20.61
C LEU A 227 -0.97 8.52 -20.48
N ILE A 228 -0.90 7.77 -19.36
CA ILE A 228 -1.94 6.83 -18.95
C ILE A 228 -2.53 7.36 -17.64
N VAL A 229 -3.80 7.74 -17.65
CA VAL A 229 -4.51 8.20 -16.46
C VAL A 229 -5.25 7.02 -15.84
N THR A 230 -4.79 6.60 -14.66
CA THR A 230 -5.36 5.44 -13.96
C THR A 230 -6.47 5.85 -13.01
N GLY A 231 -7.43 4.97 -12.81
CA GLY A 231 -8.52 5.15 -11.85
C GLY A 231 -9.27 3.84 -11.61
N THR A 232 -10.19 3.88 -10.65
CA THR A 232 -11.20 2.83 -10.44
C THR A 232 -12.41 3.09 -11.35
N PRO A 233 -13.31 2.10 -11.55
CA PRO A 233 -14.57 2.34 -12.26
C PRO A 233 -15.41 3.48 -11.67
N SER A 234 -15.35 3.70 -10.35
CA SER A 234 -16.03 4.82 -9.70
C SER A 234 -15.40 6.20 -9.95
N GLU A 235 -14.18 6.24 -10.48
CA GLU A 235 -13.44 7.45 -10.84
C GLU A 235 -13.44 7.69 -12.37
N GLU A 236 -14.21 6.91 -13.14
CA GLU A 236 -14.23 6.98 -14.61
C GLU A 236 -14.60 8.38 -15.13
N GLU A 237 -15.54 9.08 -14.49
CA GLU A 237 -15.91 10.45 -14.85
C GLU A 237 -14.74 11.44 -14.63
N LEU A 238 -14.08 11.35 -13.47
CA LEU A 238 -12.90 12.17 -13.17
C LEU A 238 -11.78 11.94 -14.19
N VAL A 239 -11.43 10.69 -14.41
CA VAL A 239 -10.37 10.28 -15.34
C VAL A 239 -10.72 10.73 -16.77
N GLY A 240 -11.95 10.47 -17.22
CA GLY A 240 -12.44 10.88 -18.54
C GLY A 240 -12.37 12.39 -18.74
N SER A 241 -12.74 13.18 -17.73
CA SER A 241 -12.68 14.65 -17.79
C SER A 241 -11.25 15.21 -17.95
N ILE A 242 -10.24 14.49 -17.44
CA ILE A 242 -8.83 14.83 -17.56
C ILE A 242 -8.31 14.38 -18.93
N VAL A 243 -8.54 13.13 -19.32
CA VAL A 243 -8.08 12.54 -20.59
C VAL A 243 -8.61 13.34 -21.78
N ALA A 244 -9.88 13.77 -21.76
CA ALA A 244 -10.49 14.56 -22.84
C ALA A 244 -9.80 15.91 -23.10
N LYS A 245 -8.98 16.41 -22.17
CA LYS A 245 -8.28 17.70 -22.25
C LYS A 245 -6.77 17.57 -22.47
N ILE A 246 -6.25 16.36 -22.63
CA ILE A 246 -4.82 16.09 -22.84
C ILE A 246 -4.69 15.28 -24.13
N GLU A 247 -4.05 15.85 -25.14
CA GLU A 247 -3.85 15.17 -26.43
C GLU A 247 -3.06 13.85 -26.23
N GLY A 248 -3.61 12.78 -26.79
CA GLY A 248 -2.97 11.48 -26.76
C GLY A 248 -2.95 10.79 -25.40
N ALA A 249 -3.60 11.31 -24.34
CA ALA A 249 -3.76 10.58 -23.10
C ALA A 249 -4.77 9.44 -23.23
N ALA A 250 -4.58 8.36 -22.45
CA ALA A 250 -5.50 7.24 -22.38
C ALA A 250 -5.95 6.96 -20.95
N ALA A 251 -7.21 6.48 -20.80
CA ALA A 251 -7.80 6.12 -19.52
C ALA A 251 -7.61 4.64 -19.21
N ALA A 252 -7.18 4.31 -17.99
CA ALA A 252 -7.09 2.94 -17.49
C ALA A 252 -7.93 2.81 -16.19
N THR A 253 -9.27 2.65 -16.35
CA THR A 253 -10.23 2.61 -15.25
C THR A 253 -10.92 1.27 -15.06
N ARG A 254 -10.77 0.34 -16.01
CA ARG A 254 -11.51 -0.93 -16.06
C ARG A 254 -10.61 -2.17 -15.88
N LEU A 255 -9.33 -1.98 -15.68
CA LEU A 255 -8.40 -3.07 -15.39
C LEU A 255 -8.55 -3.55 -13.93
N SER A 256 -8.25 -4.82 -13.69
CA SER A 256 -8.15 -5.34 -12.33
C SER A 256 -7.02 -4.65 -11.56
N LEU A 257 -7.04 -4.72 -10.22
CA LEU A 257 -6.00 -4.11 -9.39
C LEU A 257 -4.60 -4.60 -9.75
N LEU A 258 -4.44 -5.91 -10.00
CA LEU A 258 -3.13 -6.49 -10.32
C LEU A 258 -2.73 -6.17 -11.76
N ALA A 259 -3.67 -6.10 -12.71
CA ALA A 259 -3.40 -5.64 -14.07
C ALA A 259 -3.00 -4.15 -14.10
N ILE A 260 -3.62 -3.30 -13.26
CA ILE A 260 -3.16 -1.91 -13.05
C ILE A 260 -1.74 -1.87 -12.48
N ALA A 261 -1.41 -2.73 -11.53
CA ALA A 261 -0.05 -2.82 -11.00
C ALA A 261 0.96 -3.27 -12.08
N ALA A 262 0.59 -4.23 -12.92
CA ALA A 262 1.37 -4.67 -14.06
C ALA A 262 1.56 -3.54 -15.11
N LEU A 263 0.51 -2.75 -15.33
CA LEU A 263 0.57 -1.57 -16.19
C LEU A 263 1.51 -0.50 -15.61
N ILE A 264 1.37 -0.18 -14.31
CA ILE A 264 2.24 0.78 -13.61
C ILE A 264 3.71 0.33 -13.67
N LYS A 265 3.98 -0.96 -13.54
CA LYS A 265 5.34 -1.53 -13.66
C LYS A 265 6.02 -1.23 -15.00
N ARG A 266 5.24 -1.04 -16.08
CA ARG A 266 5.73 -0.69 -17.40
C ARG A 266 5.91 0.82 -17.63
N MET A 267 5.50 1.64 -16.67
CA MET A 267 5.63 3.10 -16.75
C MET A 267 7.05 3.55 -16.37
N GLY A 268 7.52 4.56 -17.05
CA GLY A 268 8.79 5.22 -16.70
C GLY A 268 8.70 6.04 -15.42
N LEU A 269 7.49 6.57 -15.14
CA LEU A 269 7.20 7.39 -13.96
C LEU A 269 5.71 7.30 -13.61
N MET A 270 5.38 7.36 -12.32
CA MET A 270 4.03 7.56 -11.80
C MET A 270 3.92 8.85 -11.01
N ILE A 271 2.88 9.63 -11.26
CA ILE A 271 2.52 10.82 -10.48
C ILE A 271 1.18 10.53 -9.82
N SER A 272 1.11 10.58 -8.51
CA SER A 272 -0.08 10.14 -7.76
C SER A 272 -0.33 10.98 -6.52
N ASN A 273 -1.59 11.19 -6.20
CA ASN A 273 -1.99 11.59 -4.85
C ASN A 273 -1.57 10.55 -3.82
N ASP A 274 -1.53 10.91 -2.52
CA ASP A 274 -1.32 9.99 -1.41
C ASP A 274 -2.49 9.00 -1.29
N THR A 275 -2.40 7.89 -2.02
CA THR A 275 -3.45 6.87 -2.14
C THR A 275 -2.87 5.49 -2.47
N GLY A 276 -3.73 4.46 -2.45
CA GLY A 276 -3.32 3.07 -2.70
C GLY A 276 -2.47 2.83 -3.95
N PRO A 277 -2.84 3.36 -5.14
CA PRO A 277 -2.05 3.23 -6.37
C PRO A 277 -0.61 3.77 -6.29
N MET A 278 -0.33 4.79 -5.48
CA MET A 278 1.03 5.23 -5.20
C MET A 278 1.86 4.10 -4.57
N HIS A 279 1.28 3.37 -3.62
CA HIS A 279 1.95 2.25 -2.97
C HIS A 279 2.09 1.03 -3.90
N LEU A 280 1.17 0.84 -4.86
CA LEU A 280 1.37 -0.14 -5.94
C LEU A 280 2.62 0.19 -6.74
N ALA A 281 2.81 1.45 -7.13
CA ALA A 281 3.99 1.88 -7.88
C ALA A 281 5.29 1.60 -7.10
N PHE A 282 5.32 1.86 -5.79
CA PHE A 282 6.45 1.49 -4.96
C PHE A 282 6.69 -0.03 -4.91
N ALA A 283 5.62 -0.81 -4.79
CA ALA A 283 5.73 -2.27 -4.69
C ALA A 283 6.19 -2.93 -6.01
N VAL A 284 5.88 -2.33 -7.17
CA VAL A 284 6.35 -2.79 -8.48
C VAL A 284 7.61 -2.05 -8.97
N LYS A 285 8.24 -1.24 -8.11
CA LYS A 285 9.51 -0.54 -8.34
C LYS A 285 9.46 0.55 -9.43
N THR A 286 8.29 1.08 -9.73
CA THR A 286 8.14 2.20 -10.66
C THR A 286 8.57 3.51 -10.00
N ALA A 287 9.35 4.33 -10.71
CA ALA A 287 9.69 5.67 -10.24
C ALA A 287 8.40 6.46 -9.95
N THR A 288 8.35 7.18 -8.82
CA THR A 288 7.08 7.76 -8.36
C THR A 288 7.26 9.13 -7.73
N ILE A 289 6.39 10.07 -8.12
CA ILE A 289 6.19 11.34 -7.43
C ILE A 289 4.85 11.29 -6.70
N GLY A 290 4.90 11.30 -5.37
CA GLY A 290 3.73 11.35 -4.51
C GLY A 290 3.39 12.77 -4.08
N LEU A 291 2.11 13.15 -4.18
CA LEU A 291 1.59 14.47 -3.79
C LEU A 291 0.92 14.36 -2.42
N PHE A 292 1.44 15.06 -1.43
CA PHE A 292 1.04 14.93 -0.04
C PHE A 292 0.49 16.25 0.55
N ALA A 293 -0.74 16.22 0.94
CA ALA A 293 -1.39 17.08 1.91
C ALA A 293 -2.76 16.49 2.25
N PRO A 294 -3.17 16.42 3.50
CA PRO A 294 -2.52 16.82 4.75
C PRO A 294 -1.74 15.70 5.45
N THR A 295 -1.49 14.59 4.78
CA THR A 295 -0.77 13.45 5.36
C THR A 295 0.74 13.70 5.41
N ASN A 296 1.40 13.12 6.41
CA ASN A 296 2.84 13.25 6.58
C ASN A 296 3.56 12.13 5.80
N PRO A 297 4.35 12.46 4.75
CA PRO A 297 5.06 11.45 3.97
C PRO A 297 6.12 10.67 4.79
N HIS A 298 6.62 11.22 5.90
CA HIS A 298 7.52 10.48 6.79
C HIS A 298 6.86 9.26 7.45
N LEU A 299 5.54 9.23 7.56
CA LEU A 299 4.80 8.13 8.17
C LEU A 299 4.30 7.10 7.14
N CYS A 300 3.99 7.53 5.91
CA CYS A 300 3.30 6.72 4.92
C CYS A 300 3.75 6.95 3.47
N GLY A 301 4.79 7.71 3.24
CA GLY A 301 5.33 7.98 1.90
C GLY A 301 6.36 6.94 1.44
N PRO A 302 7.27 7.31 0.54
CA PRO A 302 8.38 6.46 0.13
C PRO A 302 9.27 6.12 1.33
N TYR A 303 9.57 4.83 1.50
CA TYR A 303 10.42 4.35 2.58
C TYR A 303 11.59 3.55 1.99
N PHE A 304 12.79 4.13 2.02
CA PHE A 304 14.00 3.59 1.38
C PHE A 304 13.78 3.18 -0.09
N VAL A 305 13.05 4.02 -0.84
CA VAL A 305 12.81 3.85 -2.28
C VAL A 305 13.64 4.88 -3.03
N GLU A 306 14.69 4.45 -3.73
CA GLU A 306 15.66 5.33 -4.40
C GLU A 306 15.01 6.20 -5.49
N ASN A 307 14.02 5.68 -6.19
CA ASN A 307 13.34 6.34 -7.31
C ASN A 307 11.99 6.93 -6.92
N ALA A 308 11.87 7.49 -5.71
CA ALA A 308 10.62 8.11 -5.28
C ALA A 308 10.86 9.49 -4.64
N LEU A 309 9.93 10.40 -4.91
CA LEU A 309 9.92 11.75 -4.38
C LEU A 309 8.56 12.06 -3.77
N SER A 310 8.55 12.70 -2.61
CA SER A 310 7.34 13.29 -2.03
C SER A 310 7.35 14.80 -2.18
N ILE A 311 6.32 15.35 -2.82
CA ILE A 311 6.04 16.78 -2.80
C ILE A 311 4.98 17.00 -1.72
N ALA A 312 5.35 17.63 -0.62
CA ALA A 312 4.48 17.78 0.54
C ALA A 312 4.32 19.25 0.93
N LYS A 313 3.08 19.63 1.26
CA LYS A 313 2.78 20.95 1.83
C LYS A 313 2.19 20.80 3.22
N LYS A 314 2.52 21.75 4.09
CA LYS A 314 1.93 21.80 5.43
C LYS A 314 0.43 22.13 5.34
N THR A 315 -0.35 21.56 6.24
CA THR A 315 -1.76 21.93 6.37
C THR A 315 -1.91 23.39 6.77
N THR A 316 -2.88 24.07 6.19
CA THR A 316 -3.25 25.46 6.54
C THR A 316 -4.12 25.54 7.80
N CYS A 317 -4.66 24.39 8.24
CA CYS A 317 -5.54 24.28 9.40
C CYS A 317 -4.85 23.55 10.55
N SER A 318 -5.11 24.02 11.77
CA SER A 318 -4.65 23.33 13.00
C SER A 318 -5.81 23.31 14.03
N PRO A 319 -6.41 22.13 14.30
CA PRO A 319 -6.18 20.84 13.65
C PRO A 319 -6.73 20.77 12.22
N CYS A 320 -6.20 19.88 11.40
CA CYS A 320 -6.69 19.65 10.05
C CYS A 320 -8.14 19.10 10.06
N LEU A 321 -9.01 19.68 9.23
CA LEU A 321 -10.42 19.31 9.13
C LEU A 321 -10.63 17.93 8.48
N ARG A 322 -9.66 17.40 7.75
CA ARG A 322 -9.70 16.09 7.06
C ARG A 322 -11.00 15.92 6.26
N LYS A 323 -11.79 14.88 6.58
CA LYS A 323 -13.06 14.57 5.88
C LYS A 323 -14.11 15.70 5.89
N LYS A 324 -13.97 16.69 6.77
CA LYS A 324 -14.85 17.87 6.81
C LYS A 324 -14.30 19.02 5.94
N CYS A 325 -13.12 18.85 5.33
CA CYS A 325 -12.54 19.85 4.45
C CYS A 325 -13.28 19.84 3.11
N GLN A 326 -13.86 20.96 2.75
CA GLN A 326 -14.54 21.14 1.46
C GLN A 326 -13.56 21.65 0.38
N GLU A 327 -12.58 22.44 0.79
CA GLU A 327 -11.58 23.04 -0.10
C GLU A 327 -10.16 22.76 0.43
N PRO A 328 -9.43 21.79 -0.14
CA PRO A 328 -8.10 21.42 0.35
C PRO A 328 -7.02 22.43 -0.10
N PHE A 329 -7.04 23.66 0.43
CA PHE A 329 -6.09 24.73 0.13
C PHE A 329 -4.61 24.28 0.24
N CYS A 330 -4.32 23.34 1.13
CA CYS A 330 -2.97 22.81 1.28
C CYS A 330 -2.49 22.07 0.02
N LEU A 331 -3.38 21.36 -0.70
CA LEU A 331 -3.06 20.74 -1.99
C LEU A 331 -2.91 21.77 -3.11
N LEU A 332 -3.66 22.87 -3.07
CA LEU A 332 -3.50 23.96 -4.02
C LEU A 332 -2.12 24.64 -3.96
N GLN A 333 -1.42 24.52 -2.82
CA GLN A 333 -0.04 25.01 -2.67
C GLN A 333 0.98 24.18 -3.46
N ILE A 334 0.63 22.96 -3.90
CA ILE A 334 1.47 22.18 -4.81
C ILE A 334 1.24 22.73 -6.21
N GLY A 335 2.17 23.57 -6.70
CA GLY A 335 2.09 24.17 -8.02
C GLY A 335 2.41 23.18 -9.14
N VAL A 336 1.77 23.34 -10.29
CA VAL A 336 2.01 22.49 -11.48
C VAL A 336 3.47 22.55 -11.90
N GLN A 337 4.09 23.76 -11.90
CA GLN A 337 5.50 23.92 -12.26
C GLN A 337 6.44 23.18 -11.31
N GLU A 338 6.15 23.14 -10.01
CA GLU A 338 6.94 22.38 -9.01
C GLU A 338 6.94 20.87 -9.31
N VAL A 339 5.77 20.33 -9.69
CA VAL A 339 5.64 18.92 -10.07
C VAL A 339 6.37 18.67 -11.40
N TYR A 340 6.19 19.52 -12.38
CA TYR A 340 6.85 19.44 -13.68
C TYR A 340 8.38 19.45 -13.55
N ASP A 341 8.95 20.38 -12.79
CA ASP A 341 10.39 20.47 -12.54
C ASP A 341 10.92 19.19 -11.82
N SER A 342 10.09 18.61 -10.97
CA SER A 342 10.42 17.35 -10.31
C SER A 342 10.45 16.19 -11.31
N VAL A 343 9.53 16.15 -12.28
CA VAL A 343 9.55 15.16 -13.36
C VAL A 343 10.83 15.32 -14.20
N LEU A 344 11.20 16.54 -14.60
CA LEU A 344 12.44 16.78 -15.35
C LEU A 344 13.67 16.26 -14.62
N ARG A 345 13.76 16.47 -13.29
CA ARG A 345 14.88 15.96 -12.49
C ARG A 345 14.99 14.43 -12.52
N PHE A 346 13.87 13.70 -12.60
CA PHE A 346 13.88 12.25 -12.76
C PHE A 346 14.45 11.83 -14.11
N PHE A 347 14.03 12.46 -15.19
CA PHE A 347 14.51 12.13 -16.53
C PHE A 347 15.99 12.48 -16.72
N TYR A 348 16.44 13.68 -16.30
CA TYR A 348 17.84 14.08 -16.36
C TYR A 348 18.79 13.19 -15.55
N ARG A 349 18.37 12.74 -14.36
CA ARG A 349 19.18 11.80 -13.55
C ARG A 349 19.36 10.46 -14.27
N ARG A 350 18.34 9.96 -14.95
CA ARG A 350 18.43 8.71 -15.75
C ARG A 350 19.36 8.85 -16.95
N GLU A 351 19.32 9.97 -17.63
CA GLU A 351 20.26 10.23 -18.75
C GLU A 351 21.70 10.25 -18.27
N LEU A 352 21.99 10.91 -17.15
CA LEU A 352 23.34 10.94 -16.56
C LEU A 352 23.82 9.57 -16.08
N GLN A 353 22.95 8.70 -15.63
CA GLN A 353 23.30 7.33 -15.23
C GLN A 353 23.54 6.39 -16.43
N ASN A 354 22.92 6.69 -17.57
CA ASN A 354 23.09 5.92 -18.82
C ASN A 354 24.29 6.38 -19.67
N PHE A 355 24.93 7.51 -19.34
CA PHE A 355 26.19 7.94 -19.96
C PHE A 355 27.37 7.30 -19.19
N PRO A 356 28.11 6.36 -19.77
CA PRO A 356 29.36 5.89 -19.19
C PRO A 356 30.30 7.09 -19.12
N LEU A 357 30.71 7.45 -17.90
CA LEU A 357 31.83 8.39 -17.72
C LEU A 357 33.01 7.82 -18.50
N GLN A 358 33.35 8.45 -19.64
CA GLN A 358 34.62 8.20 -20.32
C GLN A 358 35.69 8.51 -19.27
N LYS A 359 36.28 7.45 -18.70
CA LYS A 359 37.50 7.58 -17.93
C LYS A 359 38.58 8.09 -18.90
N ASN A 360 38.82 9.40 -18.86
CA ASN A 360 40.00 9.97 -19.48
C ASN A 360 41.21 9.27 -18.87
N ARG A 361 41.92 8.56 -19.73
CA ARG A 361 43.27 8.00 -19.46
C ARG A 361 44.29 9.14 -19.43
#